data_84e9965b438a7f9893ae5ad25d854bd4
#
_entry.id   84e9965b438a7f9893ae5ad25d854bd4
#
_cell.length_a   1.000
_cell.length_b   1.000
_cell.length_c   1.000
_cell.angle_alpha   90.00
_cell.angle_beta   90.00
_cell.angle_gamma   90.00
#
_symmetry.space_group_name_H-M   'P 1'
#
loop_
_entity.id
_entity.type
_entity.pdbx_description
1 polymer ?
#
loop_
_entity_poly.entity_id
_entity_poly.type
_entity_poly.pdbx_seq_one_letter_code
_entity_poly.pdbx_strand_id
1 'polypeptide(L)'
;MVEELAETQSIPRIEAKFRKPTLQDGQSLWRMARDSQVLDLNSSYSYLLWSRDFAETSMMATVDGEPAGFITGYMRPDEPGTLMVWQVAVDHEFRGRKLAAEMLDRLAGQVQAERVETTITADNEASIRLFAGFASRREAPVEREPLFTAELYPDGHNTEYLYRIGPLT
;
A
#
# COMPACT_ATOMS: atom_id res chain seq x y z
N MET A 1 30.63 7.81 46.08
CA MET A 1 30.01 8.52 44.94
C MET A 1 30.03 7.55 43.79
N VAL A 2 28.92 6.86 43.61
CA VAL A 2 28.76 5.85 42.55
C VAL A 2 27.95 6.53 41.46
N GLU A 3 28.61 6.83 40.35
CA GLU A 3 27.94 7.31 39.15
C GLU A 3 27.17 6.13 38.56
N GLU A 4 25.88 6.15 38.75
CA GLU A 4 24.95 5.23 38.10
C GLU A 4 24.84 5.64 36.63
N LEU A 5 25.58 4.95 35.77
CA LEU A 5 25.44 5.05 34.33
C LEU A 5 24.07 4.47 33.95
N ALA A 6 23.11 5.36 33.72
CA ALA A 6 21.86 4.98 33.13
C ALA A 6 22.13 4.39 31.73
N GLU A 7 22.13 3.07 31.65
CA GLU A 7 22.06 2.37 30.35
C GLU A 7 20.76 2.78 29.66
N THR A 8 20.91 3.63 28.69
CA THR A 8 19.80 3.92 27.75
C THR A 8 19.56 2.64 26.98
N GLN A 9 18.61 1.84 27.43
CA GLN A 9 18.13 0.69 26.66
C GLN A 9 17.56 1.25 25.36
N SER A 10 18.31 1.09 24.26
CA SER A 10 17.82 1.34 22.93
C SER A 10 16.67 0.36 22.68
N ILE A 11 15.47 0.91 22.44
CA ILE A 11 14.31 0.12 22.00
C ILE A 11 14.76 -0.64 20.76
N PRO A 12 14.63 -2.00 20.73
CA PRO A 12 15.04 -2.77 19.56
C PRO A 12 14.30 -2.22 18.34
N ARG A 13 15.05 -1.80 17.32
CA ARG A 13 14.47 -1.41 16.04
C ARG A 13 13.84 -2.65 15.46
N ILE A 14 12.50 -2.70 15.41
CA ILE A 14 11.79 -3.80 14.80
C ILE A 14 12.09 -3.73 13.31
N GLU A 15 12.82 -4.72 12.81
CA GLU A 15 13.23 -4.79 11.43
C GLU A 15 12.11 -5.40 10.59
N ALA A 16 11.53 -4.61 9.70
CA ALA A 16 10.59 -5.08 8.72
C ALA A 16 11.34 -5.67 7.51
N LYS A 17 10.81 -6.75 6.96
CA LYS A 17 11.26 -7.35 5.71
C LYS A 17 10.17 -7.16 4.66
N PHE A 18 10.61 -7.02 3.41
CA PHE A 18 9.73 -6.77 2.27
C PHE A 18 10.01 -7.82 1.21
N ARG A 19 8.95 -8.42 0.70
CA ARG A 19 9.05 -9.48 -0.31
C ARG A 19 7.79 -9.53 -1.18
N LYS A 20 7.89 -10.24 -2.30
CA LYS A 20 6.71 -10.56 -3.11
C LYS A 20 5.76 -11.45 -2.33
N PRO A 21 4.43 -11.31 -2.50
CA PRO A 21 3.48 -12.25 -1.94
C PRO A 21 3.60 -13.62 -2.61
N THR A 22 3.19 -14.65 -1.88
CA THR A 22 3.04 -16.02 -2.35
C THR A 22 1.60 -16.47 -2.17
N LEU A 23 1.22 -17.62 -2.71
CA LEU A 23 -0.13 -18.17 -2.53
C LEU A 23 -0.52 -18.33 -1.06
N GLN A 24 0.46 -18.67 -0.21
CA GLN A 24 0.23 -18.82 1.22
C GLN A 24 -0.13 -17.50 1.90
N ASP A 25 0.20 -16.38 1.29
CA ASP A 25 -0.13 -15.05 1.84
C ASP A 25 -1.58 -14.62 1.56
N GLY A 26 -2.27 -15.27 0.64
CA GLY A 26 -3.62 -14.88 0.21
C GLY A 26 -4.60 -14.70 1.37
N GLN A 27 -4.61 -15.63 2.32
CA GLN A 27 -5.47 -15.52 3.50
C GLN A 27 -5.06 -14.35 4.42
N SER A 28 -3.78 -14.02 4.52
CA SER A 28 -3.31 -12.87 5.30
C SER A 28 -3.72 -11.54 4.65
N LEU A 29 -3.65 -11.44 3.32
CA LEU A 29 -4.15 -10.27 2.58
C LEU A 29 -5.65 -10.09 2.83
N TRP A 30 -6.42 -11.16 2.69
CA TRP A 30 -7.87 -11.12 2.93
C TRP A 30 -8.18 -10.66 4.37
N ARG A 31 -7.50 -11.22 5.35
CA ARG A 31 -7.68 -10.87 6.76
C ARG A 31 -7.35 -9.39 7.03
N MET A 32 -6.21 -8.92 6.53
CA MET A 32 -5.81 -7.51 6.72
C MET A 32 -6.76 -6.53 6.01
N ALA A 33 -7.26 -6.88 4.82
CA ALA A 33 -8.27 -6.08 4.13
C ALA A 33 -9.58 -6.02 4.92
N ARG A 34 -10.05 -7.15 5.44
CA ARG A 34 -11.23 -7.23 6.30
C ARG A 34 -11.08 -6.38 7.56
N ASP A 35 -9.95 -6.51 8.24
CA ASP A 35 -9.71 -5.86 9.52
C ASP A 35 -9.42 -4.37 9.38
N SER A 36 -9.07 -3.90 8.19
CA SER A 36 -8.83 -2.47 7.91
C SER A 36 -10.09 -1.62 8.11
N GLN A 37 -11.27 -2.17 7.86
CA GLN A 37 -12.59 -1.51 7.91
C GLN A 37 -12.75 -0.33 6.94
N VAL A 38 -11.73 0.00 6.15
CA VAL A 38 -11.76 1.09 5.17
C VAL A 38 -11.61 0.60 3.74
N LEU A 39 -11.03 -0.60 3.55
CA LEU A 39 -10.91 -1.22 2.23
C LEU A 39 -12.17 -2.02 1.90
N ASP A 40 -12.55 -2.01 0.63
CA ASP A 40 -13.57 -2.92 0.12
C ASP A 40 -13.03 -4.36 0.24
N LEU A 41 -13.77 -5.19 0.96
CA LEU A 41 -13.42 -6.59 1.08
C LEU A 41 -13.90 -7.36 -0.15
N ASN A 42 -12.97 -7.92 -0.88
CA ASN A 42 -13.25 -8.79 -2.01
C ASN A 42 -13.31 -10.26 -1.55
N SER A 43 -13.70 -11.16 -2.45
CA SER A 43 -13.70 -12.59 -2.15
C SER A 43 -12.28 -13.06 -1.82
N SER A 44 -12.16 -14.09 -0.98
CA SER A 44 -10.86 -14.70 -0.67
C SER A 44 -10.14 -15.19 -1.94
N TYR A 45 -10.90 -15.61 -2.94
CA TYR A 45 -10.38 -16.01 -4.25
C TYR A 45 -9.61 -14.87 -4.94
N SER A 46 -10.10 -13.63 -4.85
CA SER A 46 -9.42 -12.47 -5.43
C SER A 46 -8.01 -12.31 -4.87
N TYR A 47 -7.84 -12.50 -3.57
CA TYR A 47 -6.51 -12.37 -2.94
C TYR A 47 -5.55 -13.48 -3.33
N LEU A 48 -6.05 -14.66 -3.70
CA LEU A 48 -5.24 -15.72 -4.29
C LEU A 48 -4.77 -15.33 -5.70
N LEU A 49 -5.64 -14.75 -6.52
CA LEU A 49 -5.26 -14.26 -7.84
C LEU A 49 -4.18 -13.17 -7.74
N TRP A 50 -4.35 -12.22 -6.84
CA TRP A 50 -3.35 -11.17 -6.62
C TRP A 50 -2.01 -11.74 -6.17
N SER A 51 -2.03 -12.70 -5.27
CA SER A 51 -0.81 -13.33 -4.76
C SER A 51 -0.08 -14.19 -5.80
N ARG A 52 -0.78 -14.70 -6.81
CA ARG A 52 -0.19 -15.47 -7.90
C ARG A 52 0.14 -14.60 -9.12
N ASP A 53 -0.90 -13.98 -9.70
CA ASP A 53 -0.80 -13.35 -11.02
C ASP A 53 -0.19 -11.95 -10.98
N PHE A 54 -0.30 -11.28 -9.83
CA PHE A 54 0.20 -9.92 -9.62
C PHE A 54 1.26 -9.84 -8.52
N ALA A 55 1.93 -10.95 -8.24
CA ALA A 55 3.00 -11.01 -7.24
C ALA A 55 4.17 -10.07 -7.57
N GLU A 56 4.53 -9.97 -8.86
CA GLU A 56 5.64 -9.12 -9.32
C GLU A 56 5.38 -7.63 -9.11
N THR A 57 4.11 -7.24 -9.02
CA THR A 57 3.67 -5.85 -8.88
C THR A 57 2.98 -5.60 -7.53
N SER A 58 3.23 -6.48 -6.58
CA SER A 58 2.69 -6.43 -5.21
C SER A 58 3.80 -6.68 -4.20
N MET A 59 3.52 -6.42 -2.92
CA MET A 59 4.53 -6.58 -1.88
C MET A 59 3.88 -6.90 -0.54
N MET A 60 4.56 -7.76 0.22
CA MET A 60 4.27 -8.04 1.62
C MET A 60 5.34 -7.42 2.51
N ALA A 61 4.92 -6.84 3.63
CA ALA A 61 5.80 -6.51 4.74
C ALA A 61 5.59 -7.54 5.84
N THR A 62 6.69 -8.01 6.40
CA THR A 62 6.69 -8.90 7.57
C THR A 62 7.55 -8.31 8.69
N VAL A 63 7.17 -8.56 9.92
CA VAL A 63 7.94 -8.20 11.12
C VAL A 63 8.07 -9.47 11.95
N ASP A 64 9.29 -9.89 12.25
CA ASP A 64 9.58 -11.14 12.95
C ASP A 64 8.88 -12.36 12.31
N GLY A 65 8.79 -12.37 10.97
CA GLY A 65 8.12 -13.44 10.20
C GLY A 65 6.60 -13.34 10.15
N GLU A 66 6.00 -12.40 10.88
CA GLU A 66 4.54 -12.21 10.90
C GLU A 66 4.10 -11.22 9.82
N PRO A 67 2.98 -11.49 9.12
CA PRO A 67 2.42 -10.53 8.16
C PRO A 67 2.08 -9.20 8.84
N ALA A 68 2.67 -8.12 8.35
CA ALA A 68 2.51 -6.78 8.93
C ALA A 68 1.78 -5.81 8.00
N GLY A 69 1.83 -6.04 6.70
CA GLY A 69 1.17 -5.19 5.72
C GLY A 69 1.30 -5.74 4.31
N PHE A 70 0.51 -5.18 3.41
CA PHE A 70 0.61 -5.50 1.99
C PHE A 70 0.28 -4.29 1.12
N ILE A 71 0.77 -4.33 -0.09
CA ILE A 71 0.38 -3.45 -1.19
C ILE A 71 0.18 -4.29 -2.43
N THR A 72 -0.93 -4.13 -3.11
CA THR A 72 -1.25 -4.82 -4.36
C THR A 72 -1.39 -3.82 -5.49
N GLY A 73 -0.88 -4.18 -6.65
CA GLY A 73 -0.93 -3.32 -7.81
C GLY A 73 -0.68 -4.10 -9.10
N TYR A 74 -0.80 -3.40 -10.21
CA TYR A 74 -0.50 -3.94 -11.53
C TYR A 74 0.01 -2.82 -12.44
N MET A 75 0.80 -3.20 -13.44
CA MET A 75 1.18 -2.25 -14.49
C MET A 75 0.01 -2.12 -15.47
N ARG A 76 -0.40 -0.89 -15.75
CA ARG A 76 -1.53 -0.67 -16.66
C ARG A 76 -1.21 -1.18 -18.07
N PRO A 77 -2.08 -2.01 -18.66
CA PRO A 77 -1.79 -2.61 -19.97
C PRO A 77 -1.74 -1.60 -21.12
N ASP A 78 -2.49 -0.52 -21.03
CA ASP A 78 -2.56 0.53 -22.06
C ASP A 78 -1.70 1.77 -21.76
N GLU A 79 -1.07 1.81 -20.60
CA GLU A 79 -0.11 2.85 -20.20
C GLU A 79 1.13 2.22 -19.57
N PRO A 80 2.04 1.65 -20.36
CA PRO A 80 3.28 1.08 -19.84
C PRO A 80 4.07 2.08 -18.99
N GLY A 81 4.66 1.62 -17.91
CA GLY A 81 5.35 2.48 -16.96
C GLY A 81 4.45 3.05 -15.86
N THR A 82 3.14 2.86 -15.93
CA THR A 82 2.20 3.29 -14.90
C THR A 82 1.83 2.12 -13.99
N LEU A 83 2.22 2.23 -12.72
CA LEU A 83 1.80 1.31 -11.66
C LEU A 83 0.46 1.78 -11.09
N MET A 84 -0.57 0.96 -11.24
CA MET A 84 -1.85 1.16 -10.56
C MET A 84 -1.84 0.43 -9.24
N VAL A 85 -1.96 1.15 -8.14
CA VAL A 85 -2.07 0.57 -6.80
C VAL A 85 -3.54 0.33 -6.48
N TRP A 86 -3.87 -0.92 -6.15
CA TRP A 86 -5.24 -1.31 -5.85
C TRP A 86 -5.56 -1.19 -4.37
N GLN A 87 -4.84 -1.92 -3.52
CA GLN A 87 -5.07 -1.88 -2.06
C GLN A 87 -3.75 -1.77 -1.30
N VAL A 88 -3.79 -1.05 -0.19
CA VAL A 88 -2.70 -0.97 0.79
C VAL A 88 -3.31 -1.14 2.17
N ALA A 89 -2.77 -2.03 2.96
CA ALA A 89 -3.16 -2.19 4.36
C ALA A 89 -1.94 -2.47 5.23
N VAL A 90 -2.00 -2.01 6.46
CA VAL A 90 -1.05 -2.35 7.52
C VAL A 90 -1.84 -2.91 8.69
N ASP A 91 -1.40 -4.05 9.21
CA ASP A 91 -1.98 -4.66 10.39
C ASP A 91 -1.93 -3.65 11.56
N HIS A 92 -3.01 -3.58 12.32
CA HIS A 92 -3.16 -2.58 13.39
C HIS A 92 -2.03 -2.64 14.43
N GLU A 93 -1.45 -3.82 14.68
CA GLU A 93 -0.31 -3.98 15.60
C GLU A 93 0.95 -3.30 15.10
N PHE A 94 1.07 -3.10 13.79
CA PHE A 94 2.27 -2.56 13.15
C PHE A 94 2.08 -1.15 12.59
N ARG A 95 0.97 -0.48 12.88
CA ARG A 95 0.72 0.90 12.45
C ARG A 95 1.67 1.89 13.12
N GLY A 96 1.86 3.05 12.48
CA GLY A 96 2.73 4.10 12.99
C GLY A 96 4.21 3.88 12.74
N ARG A 97 4.59 2.90 11.93
CA ARG A 97 5.98 2.55 11.61
C ARG A 97 6.38 2.87 10.16
N LYS A 98 5.54 3.61 9.46
CA LYS A 98 5.77 4.01 8.06
C LYS A 98 5.89 2.82 7.08
N LEU A 99 5.31 1.67 7.41
CA LEU A 99 5.39 0.47 6.55
C LEU A 99 4.71 0.69 5.20
N ALA A 100 3.54 1.34 5.18
CA ALA A 100 2.83 1.62 3.93
C ALA A 100 3.66 2.52 3.01
N ALA A 101 4.24 3.57 3.54
CA ALA A 101 5.11 4.48 2.78
C ALA A 101 6.33 3.75 2.21
N GLU A 102 6.96 2.90 3.02
CA GLU A 102 8.13 2.15 2.59
C GLU A 102 7.77 1.09 1.54
N MET A 103 6.66 0.39 1.69
CA MET A 103 6.19 -0.57 0.67
C MET A 103 5.93 0.14 -0.66
N LEU A 104 5.29 1.30 -0.64
CA LEU A 104 4.99 2.06 -1.85
C LEU A 104 6.28 2.53 -2.55
N ASP A 105 7.23 3.08 -1.80
CA ASP A 105 8.51 3.51 -2.34
C ASP A 105 9.30 2.33 -2.95
N ARG A 106 9.35 1.21 -2.25
CA ARG A 106 10.05 0.00 -2.71
C ARG A 106 9.38 -0.59 -3.94
N LEU A 107 8.05 -0.69 -3.95
CA LEU A 107 7.32 -1.26 -5.08
C LEU A 107 7.49 -0.42 -6.34
N ALA A 108 7.35 0.90 -6.24
CA ALA A 108 7.57 1.80 -7.37
C ALA A 108 8.99 1.64 -7.95
N GLY A 109 10.00 1.50 -7.11
CA GLY A 109 11.38 1.24 -7.52
C GLY A 109 11.56 -0.15 -8.14
N GLN A 110 10.95 -1.17 -7.53
CA GLN A 110 11.04 -2.57 -8.01
C GLN A 110 10.50 -2.72 -9.44
N VAL A 111 9.37 -2.10 -9.74
CA VAL A 111 8.75 -2.17 -11.07
C VAL A 111 9.25 -1.08 -12.01
N GLN A 112 10.15 -0.22 -11.56
CA GLN A 112 10.67 0.91 -12.33
C GLN A 112 9.54 1.80 -12.87
N ALA A 113 8.57 2.12 -12.01
CA ALA A 113 7.42 2.91 -12.40
C ALA A 113 7.84 4.32 -12.81
N GLU A 114 7.36 4.76 -13.95
CA GLU A 114 7.47 6.15 -14.42
C GLU A 114 6.37 7.02 -13.79
N ARG A 115 5.27 6.39 -13.42
CA ARG A 115 4.07 7.01 -12.84
C ARG A 115 3.40 6.05 -11.88
N VAL A 116 2.75 6.59 -10.87
CA VAL A 116 1.87 5.84 -9.96
C VAL A 116 0.46 6.40 -10.06
N GLU A 117 -0.50 5.52 -10.18
CA GLU A 117 -1.91 5.85 -10.09
C GLU A 117 -2.56 5.07 -8.95
N THR A 118 -3.59 5.66 -8.37
CA THR A 118 -4.48 5.01 -7.41
C THR A 118 -5.83 5.72 -7.42
N THR A 119 -6.87 5.04 -6.96
CA THR A 119 -8.16 5.69 -6.74
C THR A 119 -8.47 5.73 -5.26
N ILE A 120 -9.01 6.85 -4.79
CA ILE A 120 -9.27 7.10 -3.38
C ILE A 120 -10.62 7.80 -3.22
N THR A 121 -11.44 7.33 -2.29
CA THR A 121 -12.65 8.06 -1.88
C THR A 121 -12.28 9.30 -1.07
N ALA A 122 -13.13 10.33 -1.12
CA ALA A 122 -12.83 11.64 -0.50
C ALA A 122 -12.65 11.57 1.02
N ASP A 123 -13.23 10.58 1.67
CA ASP A 123 -13.18 10.38 3.13
C ASP A 123 -11.99 9.52 3.61
N ASN A 124 -11.23 8.91 2.70
CA ASN A 124 -10.08 8.06 3.05
C ASN A 124 -8.82 8.92 3.25
N GLU A 125 -8.75 9.61 4.35
CA GLU A 125 -7.66 10.54 4.67
C GLU A 125 -6.30 9.84 4.79
N ALA A 126 -6.26 8.63 5.31
CA ALA A 126 -5.01 7.86 5.46
C ALA A 126 -4.35 7.60 4.11
N SER A 127 -5.11 7.15 3.12
CA SER A 127 -4.60 6.93 1.77
C SER A 127 -4.21 8.24 1.09
N ILE A 128 -5.02 9.30 1.26
CA ILE A 128 -4.69 10.62 0.70
C ILE A 128 -3.33 11.09 1.23
N ARG A 129 -3.08 10.98 2.53
CA ARG A 129 -1.79 11.34 3.13
C ARG A 129 -0.64 10.46 2.64
N LEU A 130 -0.87 9.15 2.50
CA LEU A 130 0.13 8.22 2.01
C LEU A 130 0.64 8.61 0.63
N PHE A 131 -0.27 8.82 -0.31
CA PHE A 131 0.08 9.14 -1.69
C PHE A 131 0.59 10.58 -1.85
N ALA A 132 0.09 11.53 -1.08
CA ALA A 132 0.63 12.89 -1.04
C ALA A 132 2.09 12.89 -0.53
N GLY A 133 2.38 12.11 0.50
CA GLY A 133 3.74 11.95 1.02
C GLY A 133 4.68 11.29 0.00
N PHE A 134 4.20 10.29 -0.72
CA PHE A 134 4.96 9.67 -1.81
C PHE A 134 5.31 10.69 -2.90
N ALA A 135 4.33 11.44 -3.37
CA ALA A 135 4.54 12.46 -4.39
C ALA A 135 5.56 13.52 -3.91
N SER A 136 5.45 13.96 -2.67
CA SER A 136 6.37 14.94 -2.09
C SER A 136 7.80 14.42 -2.03
N ARG A 137 8.02 13.18 -1.59
CA ARG A 137 9.36 12.59 -1.54
C ARG A 137 10.00 12.43 -2.92
N ARG A 138 9.17 12.27 -3.95
CA ARG A 138 9.61 12.11 -5.35
C ARG A 138 9.62 13.44 -6.12
N GLU A 139 9.26 14.54 -5.47
CA GLU A 139 9.10 15.86 -6.12
C GLU A 139 8.24 15.76 -7.39
N ALA A 140 7.21 14.90 -7.35
CA ALA A 140 6.36 14.60 -8.49
C ALA A 140 5.04 15.38 -8.40
N PRO A 141 4.53 15.89 -9.55
CA PRO A 141 3.22 16.51 -9.60
C PRO A 141 2.11 15.49 -9.37
N VAL A 142 0.99 15.95 -8.82
CA VAL A 142 -0.20 15.14 -8.59
C VAL A 142 -1.37 15.76 -9.35
N GLU A 143 -2.01 14.97 -10.20
CA GLU A 143 -3.29 15.29 -10.81
C GLU A 143 -4.39 14.49 -10.11
N ARG A 144 -5.56 15.12 -9.89
CA ARG A 144 -6.70 14.50 -9.24
C ARG A 144 -7.96 14.81 -10.02
N GLU A 145 -8.74 13.76 -10.35
CA GLU A 145 -10.03 13.92 -11.02
C GLU A 145 -10.98 12.77 -10.62
N PRO A 146 -12.31 12.98 -10.69
CA PRO A 146 -13.23 11.87 -10.52
C PRO A 146 -13.02 10.84 -11.65
N LEU A 147 -12.94 9.55 -11.30
CA LEU A 147 -12.78 8.48 -12.27
C LEU A 147 -13.97 7.52 -12.24
N PHE A 148 -14.18 6.85 -11.12
CA PHE A 148 -15.29 5.95 -10.93
C PHE A 148 -16.35 6.66 -10.09
N THR A 149 -17.23 7.38 -10.78
CA THR A 149 -18.28 8.14 -10.12
C THR A 149 -19.32 7.23 -9.47
N ALA A 150 -20.03 7.74 -8.46
CA ALA A 150 -20.99 6.95 -7.71
C ALA A 150 -22.05 6.29 -8.61
N GLU A 151 -22.41 6.93 -9.73
CA GLU A 151 -23.39 6.38 -10.68
C GLU A 151 -22.92 5.10 -11.39
N LEU A 152 -21.61 4.85 -11.44
CA LEU A 152 -21.05 3.64 -12.05
C LEU A 152 -21.23 2.40 -11.16
N TYR A 153 -21.49 2.59 -9.86
CA TYR A 153 -21.63 1.51 -8.90
C TYR A 153 -23.08 1.12 -8.67
N PRO A 154 -23.42 -0.18 -8.75
CA PRO A 154 -24.80 -0.61 -8.50
C PRO A 154 -25.19 -0.67 -7.04
N ASP A 155 -24.22 -0.57 -6.14
CA ASP A 155 -24.36 -0.87 -4.70
C ASP A 155 -24.20 0.36 -3.79
N GLY A 156 -24.25 1.56 -4.35
CA GLY A 156 -24.16 2.80 -3.56
C GLY A 156 -22.76 3.19 -3.11
N HIS A 157 -21.72 2.70 -3.78
CA HIS A 157 -20.34 3.06 -3.49
C HIS A 157 -20.09 4.56 -3.77
N ASN A 158 -19.26 5.18 -2.94
CA ASN A 158 -18.83 6.57 -3.14
C ASN A 158 -17.93 6.71 -4.38
N THR A 159 -17.88 7.93 -4.92
CA THR A 159 -16.97 8.25 -6.03
C THR A 159 -15.52 7.98 -5.64
N GLU A 160 -14.81 7.27 -6.53
CA GLU A 160 -13.37 7.08 -6.47
C GLU A 160 -12.69 8.14 -7.34
N TYR A 161 -11.77 8.90 -6.72
CA TYR A 161 -10.98 9.92 -7.42
C TYR A 161 -9.65 9.33 -7.84
N LEU A 162 -9.30 9.52 -9.10
CA LEU A 162 -7.99 9.15 -9.62
C LEU A 162 -6.94 10.13 -9.10
N TYR A 163 -5.88 9.60 -8.53
CA TYR A 163 -4.64 10.32 -8.21
C TYR A 163 -3.57 9.83 -9.16
N ARG A 164 -3.06 10.73 -9.97
CA ARG A 164 -2.01 10.45 -10.94
C ARG A 164 -0.75 11.18 -10.52
N ILE A 165 0.28 10.43 -10.16
CA ILE A 165 1.52 10.94 -9.60
C ILE A 165 2.65 10.66 -10.58
N GLY A 166 3.27 11.69 -11.08
CA GLY A 166 4.39 11.58 -12.01
C GLY A 166 4.47 12.74 -12.99
N PRO A 167 5.55 12.76 -13.81
CA PRO A 167 6.59 11.74 -13.90
C PRO A 167 7.42 11.62 -12.61
N LEU A 168 7.82 10.39 -12.28
CA LEU A 168 8.70 10.13 -11.14
C LEU A 168 10.16 10.39 -11.52
N THR A 169 10.91 10.95 -10.59
CA THR A 169 12.37 11.15 -10.74
C THR A 169 13.14 10.20 -9.85
#